data_1f7e833ec960253785a658486d0aecc2
#
_entry.id   1f7e833ec960253785a658486d0aecc2
#
_cell.length_a   1.000
_cell.length_b   1.000
_cell.length_c   1.000
_cell.angle_alpha   90.00
_cell.angle_beta   90.00
_cell.angle_gamma   90.00
#
_symmetry.space_group_name_H-M   'P 1'
#
loop_
_entity.id
_entity.type
_entity.pdbx_description
1 polymer ?
#
loop_
_entity_poly.entity_id
_entity_poly.type
_entity_poly.pdbx_seq_one_letter_code
_entity_poly.pdbx_strand_id
1 'polypeptide(L)'
;MDIPTHYAQQYASTIQLLLQQKGSRLRDTVMFQGITGAKAAVPVDQIGLVEATERTTRFPPITPGNTPTDRPWIYPSDFDWNDLVDSIDKLRVVTDPTSALAQSGTYAMGRAQDRVIIRNYFADRKTGVEGGTTTSFPAGQQIAVNFGASGNVGLTVAKMREAKRLLMAAEVDLETDPATLIVTAKQHDNLLSEIQVISLDFNEKPVMVEGMVTRFLGFNLKHTELLATNVSTYRRCPAYVKSGMVLGMWNDITTDISQRKDLAGLPIQVYVYGTFGATRLEEKKMVEVICAE
;
A
#
# COMPACT_ATOMS: atom_id res chain seq x y z
N MET A 1 23.62 26.71 -54.89
CA MET A 1 22.93 25.39 -54.77
C MET A 1 21.88 25.56 -53.71
N ASP A 2 20.62 25.81 -54.11
CA ASP A 2 19.52 25.99 -53.15
C ASP A 2 19.21 24.65 -52.54
N ILE A 3 19.32 24.56 -51.22
CA ILE A 3 18.94 23.37 -50.45
C ILE A 3 17.41 23.32 -50.45
N PRO A 4 16.79 22.23 -50.94
CA PRO A 4 15.34 22.17 -51.00
C PRO A 4 14.74 22.24 -49.59
N THR A 5 13.78 23.13 -49.42
CA THR A 5 13.04 23.37 -48.16
C THR A 5 12.15 22.21 -47.74
N HIS A 6 12.22 21.06 -48.40
CA HIS A 6 11.39 19.87 -48.19
C HIS A 6 12.11 18.82 -47.37
N TYR A 7 12.61 19.19 -46.17
CA TYR A 7 13.04 18.18 -45.23
C TYR A 7 11.81 17.51 -44.61
N ALA A 8 11.61 16.23 -44.92
CA ALA A 8 10.62 15.42 -44.23
C ALA A 8 11.06 15.28 -42.77
N GLN A 9 10.30 15.85 -41.85
CA GLN A 9 10.50 15.59 -40.44
C GLN A 9 10.09 14.15 -40.15
N GLN A 10 11.01 13.38 -39.58
CA GLN A 10 10.69 12.03 -39.14
C GLN A 10 10.04 12.13 -37.77
N TYR A 11 8.78 11.75 -37.71
CA TYR A 11 8.00 11.67 -36.44
C TYR A 11 8.10 10.31 -35.81
N ALA A 12 8.14 10.25 -34.48
CA ALA A 12 8.10 8.99 -33.77
C ALA A 12 6.73 8.30 -33.99
N SER A 13 6.75 7.03 -34.36
CA SER A 13 5.53 6.22 -34.54
C SER A 13 4.97 5.68 -33.22
N THR A 14 5.68 5.89 -32.10
CA THR A 14 5.31 5.32 -30.78
C THR A 14 5.37 6.40 -29.71
N ILE A 15 4.29 6.50 -28.92
CA ILE A 15 4.25 7.35 -27.74
C ILE A 15 4.82 6.57 -26.56
N GLN A 16 5.89 7.10 -25.96
CA GLN A 16 6.50 6.50 -24.79
C GLN A 16 6.08 7.26 -23.53
N LEU A 17 5.56 6.53 -22.54
CA LEU A 17 5.22 7.13 -21.24
C LEU A 17 6.48 7.50 -20.47
N LEU A 18 6.46 8.68 -19.87
CA LEU A 18 7.52 9.12 -18.97
C LEU A 18 7.62 8.22 -17.74
N LEU A 19 8.78 8.26 -17.08
CA LEU A 19 9.06 7.45 -15.90
C LEU A 19 8.02 7.70 -14.80
N GLN A 20 7.31 6.65 -14.43
CA GLN A 20 6.29 6.67 -13.38
C GLN A 20 6.11 5.28 -12.76
N GLN A 21 5.54 5.21 -11.56
CA GLN A 21 5.17 3.93 -10.97
C GLN A 21 4.07 3.27 -11.83
N LYS A 22 4.33 2.07 -12.29
CA LYS A 22 3.42 1.27 -13.12
C LYS A 22 2.47 0.47 -12.23
N GLY A 23 1.23 0.92 -12.13
CA GLY A 23 0.20 0.24 -11.34
C GLY A 23 0.40 0.32 -9.81
N SER A 24 -0.33 -0.51 -9.08
CA SER A 24 -0.20 -0.65 -7.63
C SER A 24 0.96 -1.60 -7.29
N ARG A 25 1.74 -1.25 -6.27
CA ARG A 25 2.81 -2.08 -5.69
C ARG A 25 2.38 -2.77 -4.40
N LEU A 26 1.32 -2.28 -3.77
CA LEU A 26 0.88 -2.71 -2.44
C LEU A 26 -0.38 -3.58 -2.46
N ARG A 27 -1.12 -3.63 -3.56
CA ARG A 27 -2.36 -4.42 -3.68
C ARG A 27 -2.18 -5.89 -3.26
N ASP A 28 -1.08 -6.51 -3.66
CA ASP A 28 -0.80 -7.92 -3.36
C ASP A 28 -0.36 -8.18 -1.92
N THR A 29 0.03 -7.12 -1.20
CA THR A 29 0.54 -7.21 0.18
C THR A 29 -0.55 -7.12 1.24
N VAL A 30 -1.79 -6.87 0.84
CA VAL A 30 -2.98 -6.76 1.70
C VAL A 30 -4.03 -7.81 1.31
N MET A 31 -4.96 -8.09 2.22
CA MET A 31 -6.13 -8.91 1.87
C MET A 31 -7.01 -8.12 0.91
N PHE A 32 -7.55 -8.82 -0.08
CA PHE A 32 -8.48 -8.26 -1.06
C PHE A 32 -9.89 -8.76 -0.79
N GLN A 33 -10.87 -7.86 -0.83
CA GLN A 33 -12.27 -8.19 -0.72
C GLN A 33 -13.12 -7.39 -1.73
N GLY A 34 -13.81 -8.12 -2.61
CA GLY A 34 -14.85 -7.52 -3.46
C GLY A 34 -16.11 -7.22 -2.65
N ILE A 35 -16.66 -6.02 -2.81
CA ILE A 35 -17.85 -5.55 -2.09
C ILE A 35 -18.89 -5.15 -3.12
N THR A 36 -20.14 -5.59 -2.93
CA THR A 36 -21.24 -5.29 -3.86
C THR A 36 -22.37 -4.60 -3.13
N GLY A 37 -22.86 -3.48 -3.67
CA GLY A 37 -24.11 -2.86 -3.26
C GLY A 37 -24.17 -2.24 -1.86
N ALA A 38 -23.03 -2.05 -1.18
CA ALA A 38 -22.98 -1.52 0.18
C ALA A 38 -22.39 -0.10 0.23
N LYS A 39 -22.96 0.79 1.03
CA LYS A 39 -22.47 2.14 1.30
C LYS A 39 -21.20 2.14 2.16
N ALA A 40 -21.08 1.15 3.06
CA ALA A 40 -19.91 0.84 3.84
C ALA A 40 -19.89 -0.68 4.04
N ALA A 41 -18.73 -1.27 4.26
CA ALA A 41 -18.61 -2.70 4.42
C ALA A 41 -17.86 -3.09 5.68
N VAL A 42 -18.25 -4.23 6.24
CA VAL A 42 -17.51 -4.91 7.29
C VAL A 42 -16.80 -6.09 6.63
N PRO A 43 -15.46 -6.06 6.53
CA PRO A 43 -14.72 -7.14 5.87
C PRO A 43 -14.78 -8.44 6.65
N VAL A 44 -14.65 -8.36 7.98
CA VAL A 44 -14.61 -9.52 8.87
C VAL A 44 -15.16 -9.11 10.23
N ASP A 45 -16.10 -9.89 10.80
CA ASP A 45 -16.43 -9.82 12.22
C ASP A 45 -15.34 -10.55 13.01
N GLN A 46 -14.79 -9.89 14.01
CA GLN A 46 -13.67 -10.41 14.80
C GLN A 46 -14.16 -10.89 16.16
N ILE A 47 -13.68 -12.05 16.56
CA ILE A 47 -13.88 -12.60 17.90
C ILE A 47 -12.53 -12.52 18.62
N GLY A 48 -12.51 -11.89 19.78
CA GLY A 48 -11.29 -11.72 20.57
C GLY A 48 -10.84 -13.01 21.23
N LEU A 49 -9.65 -12.98 21.81
CA LEU A 49 -9.04 -14.11 22.51
C LEU A 49 -9.94 -14.56 23.66
N VAL A 50 -10.14 -15.86 23.76
CA VAL A 50 -10.78 -16.52 24.89
C VAL A 50 -9.81 -17.52 25.50
N GLU A 51 -9.81 -17.61 26.83
CA GLU A 51 -8.98 -18.56 27.56
C GLU A 51 -9.83 -19.70 28.12
N ALA A 52 -9.28 -20.91 28.09
CA ALA A 52 -9.89 -22.07 28.73
C ALA A 52 -9.64 -22.02 30.24
N THR A 53 -10.67 -22.29 31.03
CA THR A 53 -10.55 -22.39 32.49
C THR A 53 -10.32 -23.84 32.90
N GLU A 54 -9.31 -24.06 33.74
CA GLU A 54 -9.07 -25.40 34.32
C GLU A 54 -10.16 -25.79 35.29
N ARG A 55 -10.65 -26.99 35.11
CA ARG A 55 -11.67 -27.56 36.00
C ARG A 55 -10.99 -28.23 37.19
N THR A 56 -11.02 -27.59 38.35
CA THR A 56 -10.38 -28.06 39.58
C THR A 56 -11.27 -28.90 40.47
N THR A 57 -12.62 -28.83 40.30
CA THR A 57 -13.60 -29.58 41.10
C THR A 57 -14.42 -30.52 40.22
N ARG A 58 -15.00 -31.57 40.83
CA ARG A 58 -15.72 -32.62 40.08
C ARG A 58 -17.01 -32.12 39.40
N PHE A 59 -17.74 -31.18 40.00
CA PHE A 59 -18.99 -30.60 39.49
C PHE A 59 -19.03 -29.08 39.72
N PRO A 60 -18.15 -28.28 39.05
CA PRO A 60 -18.23 -26.83 39.18
C PRO A 60 -19.42 -26.29 38.40
N PRO A 61 -20.01 -25.17 38.80
CA PRO A 61 -21.04 -24.50 38.03
C PRO A 61 -20.42 -24.00 36.71
N ILE A 62 -21.18 -24.08 35.61
CA ILE A 62 -20.76 -23.54 34.32
C ILE A 62 -21.01 -22.05 34.34
N THR A 63 -19.92 -21.27 34.27
CA THR A 63 -19.97 -19.80 34.13
C THR A 63 -19.77 -19.44 32.67
N PRO A 64 -20.76 -18.86 31.98
CA PRO A 64 -20.57 -18.42 30.60
C PRO A 64 -19.53 -17.28 30.54
N GLY A 65 -18.55 -17.41 29.66
CA GLY A 65 -17.60 -16.36 29.38
C GLY A 65 -18.20 -15.28 28.44
N ASN A 66 -17.85 -14.02 28.65
CA ASN A 66 -18.21 -12.95 27.73
C ASN A 66 -17.08 -12.79 26.69
N THR A 67 -17.29 -13.30 25.51
CA THR A 67 -16.30 -13.23 24.43
C THR A 67 -16.31 -11.84 23.82
N PRO A 68 -15.16 -11.10 23.82
CA PRO A 68 -15.10 -9.81 23.17
C PRO A 68 -15.24 -9.95 21.66
N THR A 69 -16.01 -9.06 21.05
CA THR A 69 -16.21 -9.01 19.60
C THR A 69 -15.86 -7.61 19.09
N ASP A 70 -15.26 -7.52 17.91
CA ASP A 70 -14.98 -6.27 17.22
C ASP A 70 -15.40 -6.35 15.76
N ARG A 71 -15.72 -5.19 15.19
CA ARG A 71 -16.21 -5.07 13.81
C ARG A 71 -15.55 -3.88 13.15
N PRO A 72 -14.48 -4.09 12.36
CA PRO A 72 -13.87 -3.02 11.57
C PRO A 72 -14.74 -2.64 10.38
N TRP A 73 -14.75 -1.34 10.05
CA TRP A 73 -15.52 -0.80 8.93
C TRP A 73 -14.61 -0.26 7.84
N ILE A 74 -15.00 -0.50 6.58
CA ILE A 74 -14.39 0.11 5.40
C ILE A 74 -15.38 1.08 4.77
N TYR A 75 -14.90 2.27 4.41
CA TYR A 75 -15.67 3.27 3.68
C TYR A 75 -15.08 3.41 2.27
N PRO A 76 -15.93 3.46 1.23
CA PRO A 76 -15.49 3.68 -0.13
C PRO A 76 -14.97 5.11 -0.33
N SER A 77 -14.00 5.24 -1.21
CA SER A 77 -13.56 6.50 -1.80
C SER A 77 -13.56 6.34 -3.30
N ASP A 78 -14.21 7.26 -3.98
CA ASP A 78 -14.31 7.27 -5.44
C ASP A 78 -13.12 8.01 -6.02
N PHE A 79 -12.51 7.42 -7.03
CA PHE A 79 -11.40 8.00 -7.77
C PHE A 79 -11.71 7.94 -9.26
N ASP A 80 -11.43 9.02 -9.94
CA ASP A 80 -11.53 9.11 -11.38
C ASP A 80 -10.36 9.90 -11.98
N TRP A 81 -10.08 9.60 -13.23
CA TRP A 81 -9.18 10.34 -14.08
C TRP A 81 -9.76 10.39 -15.46
N ASN A 82 -9.75 11.55 -16.08
CA ASN A 82 -10.24 11.72 -17.43
C ASN A 82 -9.35 12.65 -18.25
N ASP A 83 -9.34 12.41 -19.54
CA ASP A 83 -8.71 13.28 -20.52
C ASP A 83 -9.51 13.27 -21.82
N LEU A 84 -9.42 14.35 -22.59
CA LEU A 84 -10.15 14.55 -23.84
C LEU A 84 -9.16 14.68 -24.98
N VAL A 85 -9.39 13.91 -26.04
CA VAL A 85 -8.63 14.00 -27.30
C VAL A 85 -9.54 14.57 -28.36
N ASP A 86 -9.25 15.77 -28.85
CA ASP A 86 -10.02 16.40 -29.92
C ASP A 86 -9.82 15.61 -31.23
N SER A 87 -10.90 15.48 -31.99
CA SER A 87 -10.89 14.86 -33.31
C SER A 87 -9.99 15.58 -34.30
N ILE A 88 -9.90 16.91 -34.20
CA ILE A 88 -9.02 17.74 -35.06
C ILE A 88 -7.56 17.51 -34.69
N ASP A 89 -7.23 17.42 -33.42
CA ASP A 89 -5.88 17.13 -32.96
C ASP A 89 -5.46 15.71 -33.34
N LYS A 90 -6.37 14.75 -33.28
CA LYS A 90 -6.13 13.37 -33.74
C LYS A 90 -5.75 13.32 -35.22
N LEU A 91 -6.33 14.16 -36.08
CA LEU A 91 -5.99 14.27 -37.49
C LEU A 91 -4.58 14.87 -37.72
N ARG A 92 -4.08 15.68 -36.78
CA ARG A 92 -2.79 16.36 -36.87
C ARG A 92 -1.64 15.55 -36.25
N VAL A 93 -1.95 14.63 -35.38
CA VAL A 93 -0.96 13.78 -34.70
C VAL A 93 -0.74 12.50 -35.50
N VAL A 94 0.53 12.14 -35.73
CA VAL A 94 0.92 10.94 -36.48
C VAL A 94 0.56 9.65 -35.75
N THR A 95 0.48 9.70 -34.42
CA THR A 95 0.21 8.52 -33.55
C THR A 95 -1.00 8.79 -32.65
N ASP A 96 -1.96 7.83 -32.59
CA ASP A 96 -3.14 7.94 -31.73
C ASP A 96 -2.75 7.87 -30.23
N PRO A 97 -2.97 8.92 -29.42
CA PRO A 97 -2.56 8.94 -28.02
C PRO A 97 -3.51 8.19 -27.09
N THR A 98 -4.68 7.72 -27.58
CA THR A 98 -5.77 7.20 -26.74
C THR A 98 -5.34 6.01 -25.88
N SER A 99 -4.58 5.06 -26.44
CA SER A 99 -4.12 3.89 -25.69
C SER A 99 -3.05 4.24 -24.64
N ALA A 100 -2.16 5.16 -24.95
CA ALA A 100 -1.14 5.63 -24.03
C ALA A 100 -1.77 6.42 -22.85
N LEU A 101 -2.78 7.23 -23.13
CA LEU A 101 -3.56 7.94 -22.11
C LEU A 101 -4.33 6.97 -21.20
N ALA A 102 -5.00 5.97 -21.76
CA ALA A 102 -5.69 4.94 -20.99
C ALA A 102 -4.72 4.18 -20.06
N GLN A 103 -3.52 3.84 -20.55
CA GLN A 103 -2.48 3.20 -19.75
C GLN A 103 -1.96 4.13 -18.64
N SER A 104 -1.74 5.41 -18.93
CA SER A 104 -1.33 6.40 -17.93
C SER A 104 -2.39 6.59 -16.84
N GLY A 105 -3.67 6.66 -17.22
CA GLY A 105 -4.80 6.70 -16.30
C GLY A 105 -4.87 5.47 -15.39
N THR A 106 -4.71 4.28 -15.95
CA THR A 106 -4.67 3.03 -15.18
C THR A 106 -3.51 3.03 -14.16
N TYR A 107 -2.32 3.54 -14.55
CA TYR A 107 -1.20 3.67 -13.61
C TYR A 107 -1.49 4.70 -12.51
N ALA A 108 -2.17 5.81 -12.84
CA ALA A 108 -2.59 6.80 -11.86
C ALA A 108 -3.55 6.20 -10.81
N MET A 109 -4.50 5.37 -11.26
CA MET A 109 -5.43 4.66 -10.37
C MET A 109 -4.70 3.64 -9.48
N GLY A 110 -3.72 2.91 -10.00
CA GLY A 110 -2.88 2.02 -9.19
C GLY A 110 -2.11 2.78 -8.08
N ARG A 111 -1.57 3.96 -8.39
CA ARG A 111 -0.96 4.83 -7.37
C ARG A 111 -1.98 5.37 -6.36
N ALA A 112 -3.21 5.62 -6.78
CA ALA A 112 -4.30 6.02 -5.87
C ALA A 112 -4.65 4.88 -4.89
N GLN A 113 -4.69 3.62 -5.35
CA GLN A 113 -4.86 2.46 -4.46
C GLN A 113 -3.75 2.39 -3.40
N ASP A 114 -2.49 2.54 -3.80
CA ASP A 114 -1.36 2.54 -2.86
C ASP A 114 -1.48 3.67 -1.82
N ARG A 115 -1.88 4.87 -2.24
CA ARG A 115 -2.11 6.00 -1.31
C ARG A 115 -3.24 5.72 -0.33
N VAL A 116 -4.32 5.05 -0.77
CA VAL A 116 -5.43 4.66 0.12
C VAL A 116 -4.98 3.64 1.14
N ILE A 117 -4.19 2.64 0.73
CA ILE A 117 -3.60 1.66 1.64
C ILE A 117 -2.72 2.36 2.69
N ILE A 118 -1.76 3.18 2.26
CA ILE A 118 -0.83 3.88 3.16
C ILE A 118 -1.59 4.84 4.09
N ARG A 119 -2.53 5.64 3.56
CA ARG A 119 -3.32 6.57 4.36
C ARG A 119 -4.10 5.86 5.46
N ASN A 120 -4.82 4.79 5.11
CA ASN A 120 -5.65 4.06 6.06
C ASN A 120 -4.84 3.14 7.00
N TYR A 121 -3.57 2.86 6.68
CA TYR A 121 -2.65 2.23 7.60
C TYR A 121 -2.44 3.08 8.86
N PHE A 122 -2.24 4.39 8.69
CA PHE A 122 -1.95 5.32 9.79
C PHE A 122 -3.18 6.06 10.32
N ALA A 123 -4.29 6.06 9.59
CA ALA A 123 -5.53 6.72 9.99
C ALA A 123 -6.21 5.98 11.14
N ASP A 124 -7.12 6.67 11.81
CA ASP A 124 -7.99 6.06 12.80
C ASP A 124 -8.93 5.05 12.17
N ARG A 125 -9.05 3.87 12.79
CA ARG A 125 -9.96 2.80 12.39
C ARG A 125 -11.34 3.04 12.99
N LYS A 126 -12.38 2.84 12.21
CA LYS A 126 -13.77 2.82 12.69
C LYS A 126 -14.19 1.40 13.05
N THR A 127 -14.73 1.23 14.24
CA THR A 127 -15.11 -0.07 14.79
C THR A 127 -16.48 -0.02 15.50
N GLY A 128 -16.94 -1.17 15.94
CA GLY A 128 -18.22 -1.34 16.65
C GLY A 128 -19.39 -1.64 15.73
N VAL A 129 -20.58 -1.85 16.29
CA VAL A 129 -21.78 -2.32 15.57
C VAL A 129 -22.15 -1.40 14.40
N GLU A 130 -22.03 -0.08 14.58
CA GLU A 130 -22.41 0.94 13.59
C GLU A 130 -21.22 1.79 13.12
N GLY A 131 -19.97 1.40 13.43
CA GLY A 131 -18.78 2.16 13.06
C GLY A 131 -18.59 3.46 13.86
N GLY A 132 -19.26 3.61 14.99
CA GLY A 132 -19.22 4.82 15.83
C GLY A 132 -17.97 4.93 16.70
N THR A 133 -17.30 3.82 16.99
CA THR A 133 -16.06 3.81 17.79
C THR A 133 -14.85 4.09 16.91
N THR A 134 -13.95 4.91 17.42
CA THR A 134 -12.70 5.26 16.72
C THR A 134 -11.50 4.69 17.48
N THR A 135 -10.68 3.89 16.80
CA THR A 135 -9.46 3.29 17.35
C THR A 135 -8.25 3.87 16.63
N SER A 136 -7.42 4.63 17.34
CA SER A 136 -6.18 5.19 16.79
C SER A 136 -5.09 4.12 16.66
N PHE A 137 -4.00 4.45 15.94
CA PHE A 137 -2.84 3.57 15.83
C PHE A 137 -2.16 3.45 17.21
N PRO A 138 -1.92 2.23 17.73
CA PRO A 138 -1.42 2.05 19.10
C PRO A 138 0.03 2.51 19.23
N ALA A 139 0.32 3.32 20.25
CA ALA A 139 1.66 3.80 20.54
C ALA A 139 2.68 2.67 20.81
N GLY A 140 2.23 1.55 21.39
CA GLY A 140 3.08 0.38 21.64
C GLY A 140 3.53 -0.37 20.39
N GLN A 141 2.95 -0.08 19.22
CA GLN A 141 3.33 -0.63 17.92
C GLN A 141 4.16 0.36 17.09
N GLN A 142 4.67 1.42 17.72
CA GLN A 142 5.51 2.42 17.06
C GLN A 142 6.96 2.29 17.54
N ILE A 143 7.89 2.20 16.60
CA ILE A 143 9.33 2.18 16.89
C ILE A 143 9.88 3.59 16.70
N ALA A 144 10.43 4.13 17.76
CA ALA A 144 10.95 5.50 17.79
C ALA A 144 12.12 5.71 16.82
N VAL A 145 12.27 6.95 16.35
CA VAL A 145 13.32 7.34 15.39
C VAL A 145 14.73 7.10 15.91
N ASN A 146 14.95 7.18 17.21
CA ASN A 146 16.23 6.97 17.88
C ASN A 146 16.42 5.56 18.45
N PHE A 147 15.56 4.59 18.09
CA PHE A 147 15.66 3.23 18.61
C PHE A 147 16.98 2.58 18.20
N GLY A 148 17.71 2.05 19.19
CA GLY A 148 18.99 1.37 19.01
C GLY A 148 20.20 2.30 18.76
N ALA A 149 20.01 3.62 18.88
CA ALA A 149 21.07 4.62 18.69
C ALA A 149 20.91 5.79 19.65
N SER A 150 21.97 6.58 19.84
CA SER A 150 21.96 7.79 20.68
C SER A 150 21.33 9.02 19.99
N GLY A 151 21.01 8.93 18.70
CA GLY A 151 20.42 10.02 17.90
C GLY A 151 19.38 9.51 16.91
N ASN A 152 18.80 10.42 16.13
CA ASN A 152 17.83 10.09 15.11
C ASN A 152 18.53 9.35 13.95
N VAL A 153 18.08 8.15 13.65
CA VAL A 153 18.67 7.28 12.62
C VAL A 153 17.63 6.84 11.60
N GLY A 154 18.10 6.53 10.41
CA GLY A 154 17.29 5.93 9.35
C GLY A 154 16.84 4.51 9.67
N LEU A 155 16.59 3.72 8.67
CA LEU A 155 16.23 2.32 8.85
C LEU A 155 17.49 1.49 9.16
N THR A 156 17.51 0.87 10.37
CA THR A 156 18.60 0.03 10.85
C THR A 156 18.13 -1.40 11.08
N VAL A 157 19.07 -2.34 11.12
CA VAL A 157 18.80 -3.75 11.47
C VAL A 157 18.19 -3.87 12.88
N ALA A 158 18.59 -3.00 13.83
CA ALA A 158 18.01 -2.96 15.17
C ALA A 158 16.51 -2.66 15.16
N LYS A 159 16.07 -1.68 14.35
CA LYS A 159 14.64 -1.35 14.17
C LYS A 159 13.86 -2.51 13.53
N MET A 160 14.42 -3.17 12.54
CA MET A 160 13.78 -4.34 11.91
C MET A 160 13.64 -5.51 12.88
N ARG A 161 14.66 -5.77 13.71
CA ARG A 161 14.60 -6.79 14.76
C ARG A 161 13.50 -6.46 15.78
N GLU A 162 13.38 -5.20 16.18
CA GLU A 162 12.33 -4.76 17.10
C GLU A 162 10.93 -4.90 16.47
N ALA A 163 10.77 -4.52 15.20
CA ALA A 163 9.50 -4.74 14.47
C ALA A 163 9.10 -6.22 14.48
N LYS A 164 10.07 -7.11 14.20
CA LYS A 164 9.84 -8.55 14.26
C LYS A 164 9.48 -9.01 15.66
N ARG A 165 10.19 -8.51 16.69
CA ARG A 165 9.92 -8.85 18.10
C ARG A 165 8.47 -8.46 18.50
N LEU A 166 8.00 -7.28 18.09
CA LEU A 166 6.64 -6.81 18.37
C LEU A 166 5.58 -7.71 17.71
N LEU A 167 5.79 -8.11 16.46
CA LEU A 167 4.88 -9.04 15.77
C LEU A 167 4.87 -10.41 16.42
N MET A 168 6.04 -10.96 16.79
CA MET A 168 6.13 -12.26 17.47
C MET A 168 5.54 -12.21 18.89
N ALA A 169 5.72 -11.11 19.62
CA ALA A 169 5.13 -10.94 20.95
C ALA A 169 3.58 -10.83 20.91
N ALA A 170 3.04 -10.52 19.73
CA ALA A 170 1.61 -10.53 19.47
C ALA A 170 1.10 -11.88 18.93
N GLU A 171 1.91 -12.95 18.99
CA GLU A 171 1.58 -14.30 18.49
C GLU A 171 1.18 -14.32 16.99
N VAL A 172 1.76 -13.40 16.19
CA VAL A 172 1.53 -13.39 14.74
C VAL A 172 2.32 -14.55 14.11
N ASP A 173 1.62 -15.37 13.34
CA ASP A 173 2.23 -16.47 12.58
C ASP A 173 2.97 -15.93 11.35
N LEU A 174 4.26 -15.68 11.49
CA LEU A 174 5.13 -15.18 10.43
C LEU A 174 5.60 -16.27 9.45
N GLU A 175 5.29 -17.55 9.71
CA GLU A 175 5.64 -18.66 8.81
C GLU A 175 4.63 -18.77 7.67
N THR A 176 3.33 -18.69 8.00
CA THR A 176 2.26 -18.78 7.02
C THR A 176 1.90 -17.40 6.41
N ASP A 177 2.07 -16.31 7.16
CA ASP A 177 1.77 -14.94 6.73
C ASP A 177 3.01 -14.04 6.86
N PRO A 178 3.89 -14.04 5.85
CA PRO A 178 5.14 -13.29 5.91
C PRO A 178 4.90 -11.79 5.98
N ALA A 179 5.63 -11.13 6.87
CA ALA A 179 5.54 -9.69 7.05
C ALA A 179 6.11 -8.92 5.85
N THR A 180 5.46 -7.83 5.51
CA THR A 180 5.91 -6.86 4.50
C THR A 180 6.34 -5.58 5.19
N LEU A 181 7.49 -5.04 4.79
CA LEU A 181 7.99 -3.73 5.19
C LEU A 181 8.06 -2.82 3.95
N ILE A 182 7.39 -1.68 4.02
CA ILE A 182 7.42 -0.70 2.93
C ILE A 182 8.50 0.33 3.23
N VAL A 183 9.35 0.58 2.24
CA VAL A 183 10.53 1.44 2.36
C VAL A 183 10.61 2.42 1.19
N THR A 184 11.23 3.58 1.41
CA THR A 184 11.66 4.50 0.33
C THR A 184 13.09 4.19 -0.09
N ALA A 185 13.57 4.87 -1.15
CA ALA A 185 14.95 4.72 -1.62
C ALA A 185 15.97 5.03 -0.51
N LYS A 186 15.70 6.05 0.34
CA LYS A 186 16.59 6.43 1.43
C LYS A 186 16.73 5.36 2.49
N GLN A 187 15.62 4.74 2.92
CA GLN A 187 15.68 3.63 3.89
C GLN A 187 16.33 2.39 3.29
N HIS A 188 16.15 2.15 2.00
CA HIS A 188 16.86 1.06 1.32
C HIS A 188 18.37 1.30 1.27
N ASP A 189 18.80 2.54 0.99
CA ASP A 189 20.21 2.94 1.04
C ASP A 189 20.81 2.78 2.46
N ASN A 190 20.05 3.16 3.49
CA ASN A 190 20.46 2.95 4.87
C ASN A 190 20.70 1.46 5.19
N LEU A 191 19.85 0.55 4.68
CA LEU A 191 20.05 -0.89 4.86
C LEU A 191 21.29 -1.39 4.12
N LEU A 192 21.57 -0.89 2.92
CA LEU A 192 22.77 -1.25 2.17
C LEU A 192 24.07 -0.74 2.84
N SER A 193 24.00 0.24 3.71
CA SER A 193 25.13 0.72 4.49
C SER A 193 25.44 -0.15 5.72
N GLU A 194 24.53 -1.05 6.12
CA GLU A 194 24.69 -1.92 7.28
C GLU A 194 25.51 -3.18 6.93
N ILE A 195 26.60 -3.42 7.65
CA ILE A 195 27.50 -4.55 7.42
C ILE A 195 26.75 -5.90 7.48
N GLN A 196 25.80 -6.04 8.40
CA GLN A 196 25.01 -7.26 8.58
C GLN A 196 24.12 -7.61 7.37
N VAL A 197 23.80 -6.63 6.54
CA VAL A 197 22.98 -6.81 5.33
C VAL A 197 23.84 -7.23 4.14
N ILE A 198 25.05 -6.69 4.02
CA ILE A 198 25.92 -6.86 2.86
C ILE A 198 26.95 -8.00 3.02
N SER A 199 27.27 -8.43 4.24
CA SER A 199 28.27 -9.46 4.48
C SER A 199 27.76 -10.86 4.14
N LEU A 200 28.59 -11.65 3.45
CA LEU A 200 28.34 -13.07 3.17
C LEU A 200 28.35 -13.95 4.41
N ASP A 201 28.99 -13.51 5.50
CA ASP A 201 29.00 -14.26 6.77
C ASP A 201 27.61 -14.34 7.41
N PHE A 202 26.72 -13.42 7.05
CA PHE A 202 25.34 -13.33 7.56
C PHE A 202 24.27 -13.69 6.54
N ASN A 203 24.59 -13.77 5.24
CA ASN A 203 23.61 -14.00 4.17
C ASN A 203 24.15 -15.03 3.15
N GLU A 204 23.28 -15.94 2.72
CA GLU A 204 23.62 -16.94 1.70
C GLU A 204 23.87 -16.34 0.30
N LYS A 205 23.29 -15.17 0.04
CA LYS A 205 23.42 -14.46 -1.26
C LYS A 205 24.04 -13.07 -1.07
N PRO A 206 25.02 -12.70 -1.91
CA PRO A 206 25.61 -11.37 -1.85
C PRO A 206 24.64 -10.31 -2.37
N VAL A 207 24.12 -9.48 -1.49
CA VAL A 207 23.20 -8.39 -1.82
C VAL A 207 23.86 -7.35 -2.74
N MET A 208 25.18 -7.16 -2.64
CA MET A 208 25.91 -6.20 -3.48
C MET A 208 25.92 -6.56 -4.97
N VAL A 209 25.69 -7.81 -5.35
CA VAL A 209 25.64 -8.23 -6.76
C VAL A 209 24.31 -7.82 -7.39
N GLU A 210 23.22 -7.95 -6.66
CA GLU A 210 21.87 -7.58 -7.14
C GLU A 210 21.53 -6.11 -6.84
N GLY A 211 22.23 -5.47 -5.89
CA GLY A 211 22.00 -4.06 -5.49
C GLY A 211 20.64 -3.80 -4.86
N MET A 212 19.86 -4.84 -4.58
CA MET A 212 18.49 -4.72 -4.11
C MET A 212 18.18 -5.73 -3.01
N VAL A 213 17.77 -5.23 -1.84
CA VAL A 213 17.31 -6.07 -0.72
C VAL A 213 15.82 -6.32 -0.90
N THR A 214 15.46 -7.52 -1.35
CA THR A 214 14.06 -7.92 -1.53
C THR A 214 13.46 -8.57 -0.29
N ARG A 215 14.28 -9.29 0.48
CA ARG A 215 13.86 -9.98 1.71
C ARG A 215 15.00 -9.95 2.74
N PHE A 216 14.67 -9.53 3.96
CA PHE A 216 15.62 -9.53 5.07
C PHE A 216 14.91 -9.72 6.42
N LEU A 217 15.49 -10.50 7.34
CA LEU A 217 14.93 -10.85 8.65
C LEU A 217 13.49 -11.41 8.62
N GLY A 218 13.06 -11.99 7.50
CA GLY A 218 11.70 -12.48 7.31
C GLY A 218 10.72 -11.45 6.77
N PHE A 219 11.13 -10.19 6.60
CA PHE A 219 10.34 -9.16 5.94
C PHE A 219 10.54 -9.19 4.43
N ASN A 220 9.45 -9.11 3.68
CA ASN A 220 9.47 -8.78 2.25
C ASN A 220 9.52 -7.26 2.11
N LEU A 221 10.58 -6.72 1.51
CA LEU A 221 10.71 -5.29 1.30
C LEU A 221 10.00 -4.86 0.01
N LYS A 222 9.16 -3.84 0.11
CA LYS A 222 8.47 -3.21 -1.03
C LYS A 222 8.85 -1.74 -1.10
N HIS A 223 9.36 -1.32 -2.25
CA HIS A 223 9.76 0.06 -2.47
C HIS A 223 8.61 0.92 -2.97
N THR A 224 8.36 2.06 -2.33
CA THR A 224 7.51 3.13 -2.84
C THR A 224 7.89 4.47 -2.22
N GLU A 225 7.89 5.53 -3.04
CA GLU A 225 8.10 6.90 -2.58
C GLU A 225 6.82 7.60 -2.09
N LEU A 226 5.68 6.88 -2.08
CA LEU A 226 4.38 7.43 -1.66
C LEU A 226 4.22 7.52 -0.14
N LEU A 227 5.22 7.08 0.64
CA LEU A 227 5.17 7.14 2.09
C LEU A 227 5.17 8.60 2.58
N ALA A 228 4.25 8.90 3.51
CA ALA A 228 4.19 10.20 4.15
C ALA A 228 5.23 10.35 5.28
N THR A 229 5.59 11.59 5.57
CA THR A 229 6.34 11.94 6.77
C THR A 229 5.39 12.24 7.94
N ASN A 230 5.88 12.13 9.16
CA ASN A 230 5.16 12.61 10.34
C ASN A 230 5.35 14.14 10.50
N VAL A 231 4.77 14.70 11.57
CA VAL A 231 4.85 16.13 11.89
C VAL A 231 6.31 16.61 12.06
N SER A 232 7.21 15.71 12.47
CA SER A 232 8.64 16.00 12.67
C SER A 232 9.51 15.73 11.45
N THR A 233 8.91 15.55 10.26
CA THR A 233 9.57 15.27 8.98
C THR A 233 10.24 13.88 8.87
N TYR A 234 10.01 12.99 9.84
CA TYR A 234 10.51 11.61 9.78
C TYR A 234 9.62 10.73 8.92
N ARG A 235 10.23 9.85 8.14
CA ARG A 235 9.50 8.90 7.30
C ARG A 235 8.83 7.81 8.13
N ARG A 236 7.57 7.53 7.84
CA ARG A 236 6.78 6.50 8.49
C ARG A 236 6.77 5.24 7.61
N CYS A 237 7.51 4.21 8.02
CA CYS A 237 7.61 2.95 7.28
C CYS A 237 6.66 1.93 7.89
N PRO A 238 5.60 1.49 7.18
CA PRO A 238 4.68 0.49 7.68
C PRO A 238 5.26 -0.91 7.53
N ALA A 239 5.22 -1.69 8.61
CA ALA A 239 5.53 -3.11 8.65
C ALA A 239 4.30 -3.89 9.08
N TYR A 240 3.82 -4.83 8.29
CA TYR A 240 2.58 -5.56 8.55
C TYR A 240 2.57 -6.93 7.89
N VAL A 241 1.68 -7.78 8.35
CA VAL A 241 1.35 -9.04 7.70
C VAL A 241 0.10 -8.86 6.84
N LYS A 242 -0.03 -9.67 5.79
CA LYS A 242 -1.14 -9.56 4.83
C LYS A 242 -2.50 -9.62 5.48
N SER A 243 -2.67 -10.50 6.48
CA SER A 243 -3.92 -10.65 7.25
C SER A 243 -4.24 -9.47 8.18
N GLY A 244 -3.31 -8.51 8.36
CA GLY A 244 -3.52 -7.34 9.22
C GLY A 244 -4.28 -6.20 8.55
N MET A 245 -4.33 -6.17 7.21
CA MET A 245 -4.95 -5.09 6.46
C MET A 245 -5.78 -5.60 5.29
N VAL A 246 -6.90 -4.95 5.02
CA VAL A 246 -7.79 -5.29 3.91
C VAL A 246 -8.03 -4.11 2.99
N LEU A 247 -8.03 -4.39 1.69
CA LEU A 247 -8.47 -3.50 0.63
C LEU A 247 -9.84 -3.97 0.14
N GLY A 248 -10.86 -3.18 0.41
CA GLY A 248 -12.21 -3.39 -0.12
C GLY A 248 -12.38 -2.70 -1.46
N MET A 249 -12.93 -3.40 -2.43
CA MET A 249 -13.19 -2.87 -3.77
C MET A 249 -14.66 -3.00 -4.11
N TRP A 250 -15.32 -1.88 -4.34
CA TRP A 250 -16.68 -1.79 -4.86
C TRP A 250 -16.68 -1.83 -6.39
N ASN A 251 -15.71 -1.13 -6.98
CA ASN A 251 -15.46 -1.16 -8.41
C ASN A 251 -13.94 -1.19 -8.66
N ASP A 252 -13.48 -2.18 -9.42
CA ASP A 252 -12.06 -2.25 -9.80
C ASP A 252 -11.78 -1.17 -10.87
N ILE A 253 -10.52 -1.00 -11.21
CA ILE A 253 -10.09 -0.03 -12.22
C ILE A 253 -10.78 -0.36 -13.54
N THR A 254 -11.69 0.51 -13.94
CA THR A 254 -12.46 0.39 -15.18
C THR A 254 -12.08 1.52 -16.11
N THR A 255 -11.83 1.22 -17.36
CA THR A 255 -11.51 2.20 -18.40
C THR A 255 -12.66 2.25 -19.41
N ASP A 256 -13.21 3.44 -19.63
CA ASP A 256 -14.17 3.73 -20.68
C ASP A 256 -13.56 4.71 -21.70
N ILE A 257 -13.70 4.38 -22.96
CA ILE A 257 -13.26 5.22 -24.08
C ILE A 257 -14.49 5.50 -24.93
N SER A 258 -15.04 6.69 -24.80
CA SER A 258 -16.28 7.08 -25.43
C SER A 258 -16.17 8.46 -26.08
N GLN A 259 -17.06 8.72 -27.04
CA GLN A 259 -17.14 10.01 -27.72
C GLN A 259 -18.11 10.93 -26.98
N ARG A 260 -17.67 12.14 -26.66
CA ARG A 260 -18.49 13.16 -26.03
C ARG A 260 -19.34 13.88 -27.07
N LYS A 261 -20.63 13.57 -27.06
CA LYS A 261 -21.61 14.15 -28.02
C LYS A 261 -22.16 15.52 -27.60
N ASP A 262 -21.87 15.92 -26.37
CA ASP A 262 -22.26 17.19 -25.75
C ASP A 262 -21.27 18.33 -26.04
N LEU A 263 -20.07 17.99 -26.58
CA LEU A 263 -19.03 18.96 -26.90
C LEU A 263 -18.86 19.12 -28.42
N ALA A 264 -18.61 20.34 -28.85
CA ALA A 264 -18.26 20.63 -30.24
C ALA A 264 -16.97 19.94 -30.64
N GLY A 265 -16.88 19.41 -31.87
CA GLY A 265 -15.73 18.61 -32.31
C GLY A 265 -15.80 17.13 -31.95
N LEU A 266 -16.80 16.71 -31.16
CA LEU A 266 -17.02 15.32 -30.75
C LEU A 266 -15.75 14.65 -30.23
N PRO A 267 -15.06 15.20 -29.21
CA PRO A 267 -13.80 14.66 -28.72
C PRO A 267 -13.99 13.27 -28.14
N ILE A 268 -12.92 12.47 -28.22
CA ILE A 268 -12.86 11.17 -27.54
C ILE A 268 -12.43 11.40 -26.11
N GLN A 269 -13.25 10.93 -25.18
CA GLN A 269 -12.94 10.91 -23.74
C GLN A 269 -12.32 9.57 -23.37
N VAL A 270 -11.19 9.62 -22.70
CA VAL A 270 -10.60 8.49 -21.98
C VAL A 270 -10.93 8.69 -20.51
N TYR A 271 -11.77 7.83 -19.95
CA TYR A 271 -12.23 7.91 -18.57
C TYR A 271 -11.84 6.65 -17.82
N VAL A 272 -11.08 6.81 -16.74
CA VAL A 272 -10.63 5.71 -15.88
C VAL A 272 -11.14 5.97 -14.48
N TYR A 273 -11.85 5.03 -13.90
CA TYR A 273 -12.47 5.19 -12.59
C TYR A 273 -12.40 3.92 -11.76
N GLY A 274 -12.56 4.07 -10.44
CA GLY A 274 -12.61 2.96 -9.51
C GLY A 274 -13.01 3.43 -8.11
N THR A 275 -13.64 2.54 -7.36
CA THR A 275 -14.11 2.80 -5.99
C THR A 275 -13.50 1.78 -5.05
N PHE A 276 -12.68 2.24 -4.12
CA PHE A 276 -11.98 1.37 -3.19
C PHE A 276 -11.73 2.04 -1.84
N GLY A 277 -11.59 1.25 -0.81
CA GLY A 277 -11.27 1.69 0.53
C GLY A 277 -10.37 0.67 1.22
N ALA A 278 -9.73 1.05 2.30
CA ALA A 278 -8.89 0.15 3.08
C ALA A 278 -9.13 0.37 4.58
N THR A 279 -8.87 -0.66 5.38
CA THR A 279 -8.88 -0.55 6.84
C THR A 279 -7.92 -1.55 7.47
N ARG A 280 -7.46 -1.22 8.67
CA ARG A 280 -6.75 -2.18 9.51
C ARG A 280 -7.74 -3.18 10.09
N LEU A 281 -7.38 -4.46 10.08
CA LEU A 281 -8.17 -5.49 10.74
C LEU A 281 -7.76 -5.63 12.20
N GLU A 282 -6.47 -5.70 12.47
CA GLU A 282 -5.95 -5.98 13.80
C GLU A 282 -4.68 -5.15 14.05
N GLU A 283 -4.69 -4.30 15.10
CA GLU A 283 -3.57 -3.38 15.39
C GLU A 283 -2.28 -4.13 15.75
N LYS A 284 -2.38 -5.29 16.41
CA LYS A 284 -1.21 -6.07 16.83
C LYS A 284 -0.43 -6.69 15.66
N LYS A 285 -1.05 -6.78 14.49
CA LYS A 285 -0.42 -7.27 13.24
C LYS A 285 0.32 -6.20 12.46
N MET A 286 0.44 -5.00 13.02
CA MET A 286 0.95 -3.82 12.35
C MET A 286 1.95 -3.10 13.22
N VAL A 287 3.06 -2.66 12.64
CA VAL A 287 4.13 -1.92 13.33
C VAL A 287 4.55 -0.73 12.49
N GLU A 288 4.66 0.42 13.11
CA GLU A 288 5.20 1.63 12.48
C GLU A 288 6.68 1.78 12.83
N VAL A 289 7.53 1.87 11.81
CA VAL A 289 8.96 2.14 11.97
C VAL A 289 9.23 3.59 11.55
N ILE A 290 9.61 4.42 12.50
CA ILE A 290 9.91 5.83 12.25
C ILE A 290 11.39 5.97 11.91
N CYS A 291 11.69 6.57 10.75
CA CYS A 291 13.04 6.71 10.20
C CYS A 291 13.38 8.16 9.93
N ALA A 292 14.60 8.58 10.31
CA ALA A 292 15.15 9.86 9.87
C ALA A 292 15.59 9.78 8.41
N GLU A 293 15.47 10.90 7.68
CA GLU A 293 15.97 11.08 6.31
C GLU A 293 17.07 12.12 6.23
#